data_8d1342a16abd3e0ddb643d744cb1f63b
#
_entry.id   8d1342a16abd3e0ddb643d744cb1f63b
#
_cell.length_a   1.000
_cell.length_b   1.000
_cell.length_c   1.000
_cell.angle_alpha   90.00
_cell.angle_beta   90.00
_cell.angle_gamma   90.00
#
_symmetry.space_group_name_H-M   'P 1'
#
loop_
_entity.id
_entity.type
_entity.pdbx_description
1 polymer ?
#
loop_
_entity_poly.entity_id
_entity_poly.type
_entity_poly.pdbx_seq_one_letter_code
_entity_poly.pdbx_strand_id
1 'polypeptide(L)'
;RRANSACSGRTLASGSSHVSVFNAMHNAKMLGLEHNITNVEALEIVEERLTRIAELEDLPIGKPLEYDHGVYSHQIPGGVISNLKSQLTQLGIGDKLDEVLDEVVRIIEDMGHPIMITPASQFIVSQAAVNVATGERYKEVLDSMIETALGVWGWEDAGVPWMNPNVRDRFLSQPNARILRKKYERTKEIGEQEGSVEALRKQYGLTGVSDEE
;
A
#
# COMPACT_ATOMS: atom_id res chain seq x y z
N ARG A 1 2.63 -19.51 -4.96
CA ARG A 1 2.34 -18.07 -4.84
C ARG A 1 0.91 -17.84 -5.30
N ARG A 2 0.09 -17.19 -4.47
CA ARG A 2 -1.29 -16.85 -4.86
C ARG A 2 -1.26 -15.50 -5.56
N ALA A 3 -1.84 -15.42 -6.76
CA ALA A 3 -2.05 -14.16 -7.45
C ALA A 3 -3.41 -13.60 -7.03
N ASN A 4 -3.44 -12.37 -6.56
CA ASN A 4 -4.67 -11.63 -6.36
C ASN A 4 -5.07 -10.98 -7.69
N SER A 5 -6.31 -11.21 -8.10
CA SER A 5 -6.85 -10.58 -9.31
C SER A 5 -8.23 -10.02 -9.05
N ALA A 6 -8.56 -8.94 -9.72
CA ALA A 6 -9.87 -8.32 -9.63
C ALA A 6 -10.83 -8.93 -10.66
N CYS A 7 -12.11 -8.90 -10.35
CA CYS A 7 -13.15 -9.52 -11.19
C CYS A 7 -13.52 -8.71 -12.44
N SER A 8 -12.95 -7.51 -12.65
CA SER A 8 -13.27 -6.70 -13.83
C SER A 8 -12.22 -6.86 -14.93
N GLY A 9 -12.62 -7.42 -16.07
CA GLY A 9 -11.75 -7.65 -17.22
C GLY A 9 -11.33 -6.41 -17.98
N ARG A 10 -12.13 -5.34 -17.91
CA ARG A 10 -11.90 -4.11 -18.69
C ARG A 10 -11.11 -3.05 -17.96
N THR A 11 -11.13 -3.04 -16.64
CA THR A 11 -10.53 -2.00 -15.81
C THR A 11 -9.03 -2.15 -15.65
N LEU A 12 -8.42 -3.22 -16.12
CA LEU A 12 -7.16 -3.72 -15.57
C LEU A 12 -6.06 -3.98 -16.57
N ALA A 13 -6.31 -3.73 -17.85
CA ALA A 13 -5.33 -4.04 -18.88
C ALA A 13 -4.04 -3.22 -18.78
N SER A 14 -3.98 -2.21 -17.90
CA SER A 14 -2.85 -1.28 -17.94
C SER A 14 -2.70 -0.49 -16.66
N GLY A 15 -2.03 -1.07 -15.75
CA GLY A 15 -1.17 -0.38 -14.84
C GLY A 15 -1.76 0.29 -13.61
N SER A 16 -3.07 0.51 -13.46
CA SER A 16 -3.58 1.16 -12.24
C SER A 16 -4.16 0.21 -11.19
N SER A 17 -4.18 -1.09 -11.46
CA SER A 17 -4.64 -2.08 -10.49
C SER A 17 -4.12 -3.49 -10.82
N HIS A 18 -4.63 -4.50 -10.13
CA HIS A 18 -4.25 -5.89 -10.38
C HIS A 18 -4.65 -6.34 -11.77
N VAL A 19 -3.92 -7.30 -12.32
CA VAL A 19 -4.29 -7.96 -13.59
C VAL A 19 -5.70 -8.56 -13.48
N SER A 20 -6.49 -8.46 -14.54
CA SER A 20 -7.83 -9.06 -14.55
C SER A 20 -7.75 -10.58 -14.36
N VAL A 21 -8.78 -11.16 -13.75
CA VAL A 21 -8.86 -12.61 -13.55
C VAL A 21 -8.77 -13.35 -14.89
N PHE A 22 -9.40 -12.82 -15.96
CA PHE A 22 -9.37 -13.44 -17.29
C PHE A 22 -7.96 -13.40 -17.91
N ASN A 23 -7.26 -12.28 -17.78
CA ASN A 23 -5.87 -12.18 -18.23
C ASN A 23 -4.94 -13.06 -17.38
N ALA A 24 -5.17 -13.16 -16.07
CA ALA A 24 -4.40 -14.06 -15.20
C ALA A 24 -4.59 -15.52 -15.61
N MET A 25 -5.84 -15.95 -15.89
CA MET A 25 -6.14 -17.29 -16.39
C MET A 25 -5.47 -17.56 -17.75
N HIS A 26 -5.58 -16.60 -18.67
CA HIS A 26 -4.94 -16.71 -19.99
C HIS A 26 -3.42 -16.85 -19.87
N ASN A 27 -2.79 -16.00 -19.07
CA ASN A 27 -1.35 -16.04 -18.83
C ASN A 27 -0.91 -17.35 -18.15
N ALA A 28 -1.68 -17.83 -17.17
CA ALA A 28 -1.42 -19.12 -16.54
C ALA A 28 -1.42 -20.26 -17.60
N LYS A 29 -2.43 -20.28 -18.45
CA LYS A 29 -2.55 -21.26 -19.55
C LYS A 29 -1.36 -21.17 -20.51
N MET A 30 -0.93 -19.96 -20.88
CA MET A 30 0.23 -19.77 -21.79
C MET A 30 1.54 -20.24 -21.16
N LEU A 31 1.64 -20.18 -19.83
CA LEU A 31 2.80 -20.66 -19.06
C LEU A 31 2.71 -22.15 -18.67
N GLY A 32 1.66 -22.86 -19.10
CA GLY A 32 1.43 -24.25 -18.71
C GLY A 32 1.12 -24.44 -17.21
N LEU A 33 0.61 -23.39 -16.54
CA LEU A 33 0.23 -23.43 -15.14
C LEU A 33 -1.26 -23.72 -14.99
N GLU A 34 -1.62 -24.50 -13.97
CA GLU A 34 -3.00 -24.72 -13.57
C GLU A 34 -3.53 -23.64 -12.64
N HIS A 35 -4.84 -23.43 -12.62
CA HIS A 35 -5.54 -22.53 -11.71
C HIS A 35 -6.83 -23.18 -11.17
N ASN A 36 -7.28 -22.75 -10.02
CA ASN A 36 -8.47 -23.30 -9.34
C ASN A 36 -9.78 -22.57 -9.69
N ILE A 37 -9.79 -21.77 -10.75
CA ILE A 37 -11.00 -21.06 -11.19
C ILE A 37 -11.78 -22.03 -12.09
N THR A 38 -12.92 -22.48 -11.60
CA THR A 38 -13.73 -23.51 -12.27
C THR A 38 -15.03 -22.96 -12.90
N ASN A 39 -15.51 -21.82 -12.40
CA ASN A 39 -16.75 -21.21 -12.88
C ASN A 39 -16.49 -19.86 -13.56
N VAL A 40 -16.12 -19.90 -14.85
CA VAL A 40 -15.83 -18.71 -15.65
C VAL A 40 -17.11 -17.92 -15.97
N GLU A 41 -18.23 -18.61 -16.20
CA GLU A 41 -19.52 -17.98 -16.50
C GLU A 41 -19.99 -17.08 -15.35
N ALA A 42 -19.79 -17.50 -14.10
CA ALA A 42 -20.10 -16.66 -12.95
C ALA A 42 -19.22 -15.38 -12.90
N LEU A 43 -17.96 -15.44 -13.35
CA LEU A 43 -17.09 -14.28 -13.43
C LEU A 43 -17.55 -13.30 -14.51
N GLU A 44 -17.99 -13.81 -15.66
CA GLU A 44 -18.53 -12.98 -16.74
C GLU A 44 -19.80 -12.23 -16.30
N ILE A 45 -20.70 -12.90 -15.58
CA ILE A 45 -21.89 -12.28 -14.98
C ILE A 45 -21.51 -11.16 -14.00
N VAL A 46 -20.50 -11.41 -13.14
CA VAL A 46 -20.00 -10.40 -12.19
C VAL A 46 -19.37 -9.22 -12.91
N GLU A 47 -18.58 -9.46 -13.96
CA GLU A 47 -17.97 -8.39 -14.76
C GLU A 47 -19.05 -7.50 -15.41
N GLU A 48 -20.03 -8.11 -16.07
CA GLU A 48 -21.14 -7.39 -16.71
C GLU A 48 -21.90 -6.53 -15.67
N ARG A 49 -22.19 -7.11 -14.50
CA ARG A 49 -22.88 -6.40 -13.42
C ARG A 49 -22.09 -5.21 -12.90
N LEU A 50 -20.80 -5.37 -12.64
CA LEU A 50 -19.93 -4.30 -12.15
C LEU A 50 -19.74 -3.20 -13.19
N THR A 51 -19.58 -3.56 -14.46
CA THR A 51 -19.49 -2.60 -15.57
C THR A 51 -20.76 -1.76 -15.66
N ARG A 52 -21.92 -2.40 -15.56
CA ARG A 52 -23.21 -1.68 -15.58
C ARG A 52 -23.37 -0.73 -14.39
N ILE A 53 -22.94 -1.13 -13.20
CA ILE A 53 -22.96 -0.25 -12.02
C ILE A 53 -22.05 0.95 -12.25
N ALA A 54 -20.83 0.72 -12.75
CA ALA A 54 -19.89 1.80 -13.04
C ALA A 54 -20.45 2.81 -14.06
N GLU A 55 -21.13 2.33 -15.11
CA GLU A 55 -21.79 3.19 -16.09
C GLU A 55 -22.95 4.01 -15.48
N LEU A 56 -23.75 3.41 -14.59
CA LEU A 56 -24.88 4.09 -13.94
C LEU A 56 -24.44 5.14 -12.92
N GLU A 57 -23.31 4.90 -12.25
CA GLU A 57 -22.74 5.78 -11.21
C GLU A 57 -21.70 6.77 -11.78
N ASP A 58 -21.54 6.83 -13.11
CA ASP A 58 -20.53 7.65 -13.80
C ASP A 58 -19.09 7.42 -13.23
N LEU A 59 -18.79 6.18 -12.88
CA LEU A 59 -17.49 5.79 -12.39
C LEU A 59 -16.55 5.47 -13.56
N PRO A 60 -15.25 5.79 -13.44
CA PRO A 60 -14.31 5.52 -14.51
C PRO A 60 -14.15 4.01 -14.74
N ILE A 61 -14.48 3.57 -15.94
CA ILE A 61 -14.13 2.25 -16.44
C ILE A 61 -12.69 2.33 -16.94
N GLY A 62 -11.82 1.46 -16.44
CA GLY A 62 -10.39 1.49 -16.74
C GLY A 62 -10.10 1.51 -18.23
N LYS A 63 -9.20 2.39 -18.64
CA LYS A 63 -8.69 2.50 -20.01
C LYS A 63 -7.26 1.97 -20.03
N PRO A 64 -6.83 1.30 -21.11
CA PRO A 64 -5.42 1.02 -21.32
C PRO A 64 -4.61 2.31 -21.21
N LEU A 65 -3.61 2.32 -20.34
CA LEU A 65 -2.63 3.40 -20.24
C LEU A 65 -1.41 3.05 -21.09
N GLU A 66 -0.75 4.06 -21.61
CA GLU A 66 0.56 3.85 -22.20
C GLU A 66 1.56 3.39 -21.14
N TYR A 67 2.59 2.68 -21.61
CA TYR A 67 3.65 2.24 -20.73
C TYR A 67 4.40 3.41 -20.14
N ASP A 68 4.40 3.51 -18.82
CA ASP A 68 5.12 4.52 -18.08
C ASP A 68 6.32 3.90 -17.37
N HIS A 69 7.53 4.25 -17.83
CA HIS A 69 8.77 3.78 -17.23
C HIS A 69 9.01 4.35 -15.82
N GLY A 70 8.42 5.49 -15.49
CA GLY A 70 8.52 6.13 -14.17
C GLY A 70 8.08 5.23 -13.01
N VAL A 71 7.20 4.25 -13.30
CA VAL A 71 6.73 3.28 -12.31
C VAL A 71 7.88 2.52 -11.63
N TYR A 72 8.98 2.28 -12.31
CA TYR A 72 10.14 1.59 -11.74
C TYR A 72 10.94 2.48 -10.78
N SER A 73 10.84 3.79 -10.92
CA SER A 73 11.49 4.76 -10.05
C SER A 73 10.67 5.02 -8.79
N HIS A 74 9.41 5.42 -8.94
CA HIS A 74 8.56 5.74 -7.79
C HIS A 74 7.93 4.51 -7.13
N GLN A 75 7.88 3.35 -7.79
CA GLN A 75 7.39 2.05 -7.30
C GLN A 75 5.99 2.09 -6.66
N ILE A 76 5.17 3.09 -6.98
CA ILE A 76 3.86 3.28 -6.39
C ILE A 76 2.88 2.29 -7.04
N PRO A 77 2.13 1.49 -6.26
CA PRO A 77 1.06 0.66 -6.80
C PRO A 77 -0.01 1.50 -7.49
N GLY A 78 -0.54 1.01 -8.60
CA GLY A 78 -1.47 1.78 -9.44
C GLY A 78 -2.71 2.29 -8.72
N GLY A 79 -3.27 1.54 -7.78
CA GLY A 79 -4.39 1.99 -6.95
C GLY A 79 -4.04 3.19 -6.08
N VAL A 80 -2.80 3.27 -5.59
CA VAL A 80 -2.32 4.42 -4.79
C VAL A 80 -2.16 5.65 -5.66
N ILE A 81 -1.66 5.51 -6.90
CA ILE A 81 -1.58 6.64 -7.86
C ILE A 81 -2.97 7.22 -8.16
N SER A 82 -3.97 6.37 -8.37
CA SER A 82 -5.33 6.83 -8.63
C SER A 82 -5.89 7.66 -7.47
N ASN A 83 -5.66 7.18 -6.24
CA ASN A 83 -6.04 7.92 -5.03
C ASN A 83 -5.27 9.23 -4.89
N LEU A 84 -3.95 9.22 -5.15
CA LEU A 84 -3.13 10.42 -5.13
C LEU A 84 -3.65 11.49 -6.10
N LYS A 85 -3.91 11.11 -7.35
CA LYS A 85 -4.48 12.03 -8.37
C LYS A 85 -5.79 12.67 -7.88
N SER A 86 -6.68 11.87 -7.30
CA SER A 86 -7.94 12.37 -6.74
C SER A 86 -7.69 13.35 -5.58
N GLN A 87 -6.81 13.02 -4.65
CA GLN A 87 -6.46 13.88 -3.51
C GLN A 87 -5.83 15.20 -3.95
N LEU A 88 -4.86 15.17 -4.87
CA LEU A 88 -4.22 16.37 -5.40
C LEU A 88 -5.23 17.28 -6.13
N THR A 89 -6.15 16.69 -6.87
CA THR A 89 -7.24 17.44 -7.53
C THR A 89 -8.14 18.12 -6.50
N GLN A 90 -8.54 17.41 -5.42
CA GLN A 90 -9.35 17.97 -4.34
C GLN A 90 -8.63 19.11 -3.60
N LEU A 91 -7.31 19.05 -3.47
CA LEU A 91 -6.48 20.08 -2.88
C LEU A 91 -6.17 21.25 -3.82
N GLY A 92 -6.62 21.19 -5.09
CA GLY A 92 -6.35 22.21 -6.09
C GLY A 92 -4.91 22.25 -6.60
N ILE A 93 -4.15 21.19 -6.39
CA ILE A 93 -2.74 21.04 -6.82
C ILE A 93 -2.53 19.83 -7.74
N GLY A 94 -3.54 19.49 -8.52
CA GLY A 94 -3.49 18.34 -9.43
C GLY A 94 -2.42 18.45 -10.52
N ASP A 95 -1.99 19.67 -10.85
CA ASP A 95 -0.89 19.98 -11.76
C ASP A 95 0.50 19.64 -11.19
N LYS A 96 0.60 19.41 -9.88
CA LYS A 96 1.86 19.06 -9.19
C LYS A 96 2.11 17.55 -9.07
N LEU A 97 1.40 16.74 -9.82
CA LEU A 97 1.56 15.28 -9.74
C LEU A 97 3.02 14.86 -9.97
N ASP A 98 3.66 15.36 -11.00
CA ASP A 98 5.04 14.98 -11.34
C ASP A 98 6.03 15.41 -10.25
N GLU A 99 5.86 16.60 -9.65
CA GLU A 99 6.66 17.04 -8.50
C GLU A 99 6.49 16.09 -7.30
N VAL A 100 5.27 15.59 -7.05
CA VAL A 100 5.00 14.65 -5.98
C VAL A 100 5.63 13.29 -6.28
N LEU A 101 5.58 12.80 -7.52
CA LEU A 101 6.22 11.54 -7.91
C LEU A 101 7.76 11.61 -7.77
N ASP A 102 8.37 12.72 -8.15
CA ASP A 102 9.80 12.96 -7.95
C ASP A 102 10.15 12.99 -6.45
N GLU A 103 9.32 13.62 -5.63
CA GLU A 103 9.53 13.67 -4.19
C GLU A 103 9.35 12.29 -3.54
N VAL A 104 8.45 11.44 -4.05
CA VAL A 104 8.31 10.04 -3.61
C VAL A 104 9.64 9.29 -3.78
N VAL A 105 10.31 9.44 -4.92
CA VAL A 105 11.61 8.79 -5.16
C VAL A 105 12.63 9.22 -4.11
N ARG A 106 12.72 10.52 -3.81
CA ARG A 106 13.64 11.05 -2.79
C ARG A 106 13.31 10.55 -1.39
N ILE A 107 12.01 10.41 -1.06
CA ILE A 107 11.60 9.87 0.25
C ILE A 107 11.94 8.37 0.33
N ILE A 108 11.77 7.60 -0.74
CA ILE A 108 12.17 6.19 -0.78
C ILE A 108 13.67 6.05 -0.46
N GLU A 109 14.52 6.89 -1.06
CA GLU A 109 15.96 6.92 -0.77
C GLU A 109 16.23 7.27 0.70
N ASP A 110 15.59 8.32 1.22
CA ASP A 110 15.74 8.74 2.61
C ASP A 110 15.27 7.67 3.61
N MET A 111 14.26 6.91 3.24
CA MET A 111 13.68 5.83 4.07
C MET A 111 14.43 4.50 3.97
N GLY A 112 15.53 4.43 3.22
CA GLY A 112 16.32 3.21 3.08
C GLY A 112 15.68 2.15 2.18
N HIS A 113 14.96 2.58 1.16
CA HIS A 113 14.30 1.73 0.16
C HIS A 113 13.33 0.69 0.76
N PRO A 114 12.32 1.12 1.53
CA PRO A 114 11.32 0.20 2.05
C PRO A 114 10.54 -0.48 0.92
N ILE A 115 9.97 -1.63 1.20
CA ILE A 115 9.10 -2.32 0.25
C ILE A 115 7.84 -1.48 0.02
N MET A 116 7.63 -1.03 -1.22
CA MET A 116 6.54 -0.13 -1.62
C MET A 116 5.18 -0.83 -1.75
N ILE A 117 4.75 -1.51 -0.69
CA ILE A 117 3.42 -2.09 -0.53
C ILE A 117 2.65 -1.36 0.57
N THR A 118 1.35 -1.57 0.64
CA THR A 118 0.51 -1.06 1.74
C THR A 118 0.97 -1.65 3.09
N PRO A 119 1.19 -0.84 4.14
CA PRO A 119 0.85 0.58 4.23
C PRO A 119 1.98 1.56 3.83
N ALA A 120 3.22 1.10 3.65
CA ALA A 120 4.39 1.95 3.43
C ALA A 120 4.23 2.89 2.22
N SER A 121 3.74 2.37 1.09
CA SER A 121 3.50 3.18 -0.12
C SER A 121 2.53 4.34 0.13
N GLN A 122 1.51 4.15 0.98
CA GLN A 122 0.56 5.22 1.32
C GLN A 122 1.22 6.30 2.18
N PHE A 123 2.03 5.91 3.16
CA PHE A 123 2.72 6.87 4.04
C PHE A 123 3.69 7.74 3.24
N ILE A 124 4.49 7.13 2.39
CA ILE A 124 5.48 7.82 1.56
C ILE A 124 4.81 8.79 0.58
N VAL A 125 3.76 8.33 -0.11
CA VAL A 125 3.02 9.18 -1.06
C VAL A 125 2.33 10.34 -0.36
N SER A 126 1.72 10.11 0.81
CA SER A 126 1.09 11.18 1.59
C SER A 126 2.12 12.20 2.10
N GLN A 127 3.29 11.74 2.56
CA GLN A 127 4.36 12.65 2.98
C GLN A 127 4.91 13.47 1.80
N ALA A 128 5.05 12.85 0.61
CA ALA A 128 5.48 13.56 -0.59
C ALA A 128 4.50 14.68 -0.96
N ALA A 129 3.20 14.40 -0.92
CA ALA A 129 2.18 15.40 -1.16
C ALA A 129 2.25 16.56 -0.16
N VAL A 130 2.49 16.28 1.14
CA VAL A 130 2.69 17.31 2.17
C VAL A 130 3.95 18.13 1.92
N ASN A 131 5.07 17.51 1.57
CA ASN A 131 6.31 18.20 1.26
C ASN A 131 6.14 19.18 0.10
N VAL A 132 5.48 18.76 -0.99
CA VAL A 132 5.21 19.59 -2.16
C VAL A 132 4.21 20.70 -1.84
N ALA A 133 3.16 20.41 -1.08
CA ALA A 133 2.16 21.40 -0.69
C ALA A 133 2.74 22.49 0.22
N THR A 134 3.64 22.14 1.14
CA THR A 134 4.30 23.09 2.05
C THR A 134 5.50 23.80 1.44
N GLY A 135 6.00 23.31 0.30
CA GLY A 135 7.19 23.85 -0.40
C GLY A 135 8.52 23.56 0.34
N GLU A 136 8.50 22.78 1.41
CA GLU A 136 9.69 22.43 2.19
C GLU A 136 9.61 20.96 2.65
N ARG A 137 10.70 20.20 2.37
CA ARG A 137 10.79 18.78 2.74
C ARG A 137 10.77 18.60 4.25
N TYR A 138 9.85 17.77 4.72
CA TYR A 138 9.70 17.41 6.12
C TYR A 138 9.49 18.61 7.07
N LYS A 139 8.91 19.73 6.56
CA LYS A 139 8.44 20.82 7.41
C LYS A 139 7.35 20.33 8.34
N GLU A 140 6.43 19.59 7.79
CA GLU A 140 5.42 18.83 8.50
C GLU A 140 5.66 17.35 8.28
N VAL A 141 5.76 16.58 9.34
CA VAL A 141 6.01 15.13 9.32
C VAL A 141 4.77 14.41 9.80
N LEU A 142 4.25 13.52 8.96
CA LEU A 142 3.09 12.71 9.30
C LEU A 142 3.42 11.70 10.41
N ASP A 143 2.46 11.43 11.28
CA ASP A 143 2.60 10.46 12.37
C ASP A 143 3.06 9.09 11.89
N SER A 144 2.55 8.63 10.74
CA SER A 144 2.95 7.37 10.12
C SER A 144 4.45 7.29 9.77
N MET A 145 5.07 8.43 9.38
CA MET A 145 6.51 8.50 9.12
C MET A 145 7.31 8.42 10.42
N ILE A 146 6.81 9.04 11.48
CA ILE A 146 7.41 8.96 12.82
C ILE A 146 7.28 7.53 13.37
N GLU A 147 6.10 6.92 13.24
CA GLU A 147 5.88 5.52 13.63
C GLU A 147 6.80 4.57 12.86
N THR A 148 7.03 4.82 11.56
CA THR A 148 8.00 4.05 10.77
C THR A 148 9.41 4.20 11.34
N ALA A 149 9.86 5.42 11.62
CA ALA A 149 11.18 5.68 12.21
C ALA A 149 11.36 5.08 13.62
N LEU A 150 10.26 4.85 14.35
CA LEU A 150 10.23 4.13 15.63
C LEU A 150 10.26 2.61 15.46
N GLY A 151 10.08 2.07 14.25
CA GLY A 151 10.06 0.64 13.97
C GLY A 151 8.70 -0.04 14.23
N VAL A 152 7.61 0.74 14.33
CA VAL A 152 6.25 0.20 14.56
C VAL A 152 5.82 -0.79 13.48
N TRP A 153 6.23 -0.55 12.25
CA TRP A 153 5.86 -1.35 11.06
C TRP A 153 6.88 -2.44 10.70
N GLY A 154 7.73 -2.83 11.67
CA GLY A 154 8.86 -3.72 11.45
C GLY A 154 10.18 -2.94 11.29
N TRP A 155 11.25 -3.46 11.90
CA TRP A 155 12.52 -2.76 11.90
C TRP A 155 13.21 -2.86 10.53
N GLU A 156 13.35 -4.08 10.03
CA GLU A 156 14.02 -4.34 8.75
C GLU A 156 13.07 -4.14 7.58
N ASP A 157 11.85 -4.66 7.65
CA ASP A 157 10.86 -4.58 6.58
C ASP A 157 10.47 -3.14 6.22
N ALA A 158 10.49 -2.24 7.21
CA ALA A 158 10.24 -0.81 7.01
C ALA A 158 11.49 -0.01 6.62
N GLY A 159 12.63 -0.65 6.41
CA GLY A 159 13.86 0.00 5.98
C GLY A 159 14.61 0.80 7.05
N VAL A 160 14.19 0.71 8.33
CA VAL A 160 14.75 1.54 9.41
C VAL A 160 16.26 1.47 9.56
N PRO A 161 16.94 0.30 9.45
CA PRO A 161 18.38 0.22 9.54
C PRO A 161 19.13 0.99 8.44
N TRP A 162 18.49 1.18 7.30
CA TRP A 162 19.07 1.84 6.11
C TRP A 162 18.54 3.25 5.90
N MET A 163 17.63 3.72 6.76
CA MET A 163 17.08 5.08 6.72
C MET A 163 18.21 6.09 6.92
N ASN A 164 18.14 7.19 6.17
CA ASN A 164 19.07 8.32 6.34
C ASN A 164 19.03 8.80 7.81
N PRO A 165 20.16 8.76 8.54
CA PRO A 165 20.18 9.10 9.97
C PRO A 165 19.65 10.50 10.28
N ASN A 166 19.98 11.50 9.45
CA ASN A 166 19.51 12.88 9.65
C ASN A 166 18.00 13.01 9.49
N VAL A 167 17.41 12.26 8.54
CA VAL A 167 15.97 12.24 8.33
C VAL A 167 15.29 11.52 9.49
N ARG A 168 15.84 10.41 9.93
CA ARG A 168 15.35 9.67 11.11
C ARG A 168 15.37 10.55 12.36
N ASP A 169 16.46 11.23 12.63
CA ASP A 169 16.57 12.14 13.76
C ASP A 169 15.56 13.30 13.67
N ARG A 170 15.36 13.84 12.47
CA ARG A 170 14.32 14.87 12.22
C ARG A 170 12.91 14.36 12.54
N PHE A 171 12.58 13.12 12.16
CA PHE A 171 11.27 12.52 12.48
C PHE A 171 11.12 12.30 13.98
N LEU A 172 12.14 11.77 14.63
CA LEU A 172 12.09 11.49 16.06
C LEU A 172 12.18 12.73 16.95
N SER A 173 12.59 13.88 16.40
CA SER A 173 12.59 15.17 17.09
C SER A 173 11.24 15.90 17.07
N GLN A 174 10.26 15.37 16.31
CA GLN A 174 8.94 16.00 16.24
C GLN A 174 8.23 15.97 17.61
N PRO A 175 7.42 16.99 17.94
CA PRO A 175 6.76 17.09 19.25
C PRO A 175 5.91 15.88 19.63
N ASN A 176 5.25 15.26 18.64
CA ASN A 176 4.40 14.10 18.83
C ASN A 176 5.16 12.76 18.89
N ALA A 177 6.44 12.72 18.51
CA ALA A 177 7.24 11.50 18.53
C ALA A 177 7.28 10.83 19.92
N ARG A 178 7.34 11.64 20.98
CA ARG A 178 7.30 11.13 22.36
C ARG A 178 5.97 10.45 22.72
N ILE A 179 4.87 10.98 22.21
CA ILE A 179 3.51 10.44 22.46
C ILE A 179 3.38 9.12 21.71
N LEU A 180 3.77 9.10 20.43
CA LEU A 180 3.72 7.91 19.58
C LEU A 180 4.61 6.79 20.12
N ARG A 181 5.83 7.12 20.61
CA ARG A 181 6.72 6.15 21.26
C ARG A 181 6.08 5.49 22.47
N LYS A 182 5.49 6.28 23.38
CA LYS A 182 4.80 5.75 24.57
C LYS A 182 3.60 4.88 24.20
N LYS A 183 2.85 5.30 23.17
CA LYS A 183 1.73 4.50 22.65
C LYS A 183 2.23 3.16 22.13
N TYR A 184 3.31 3.16 21.36
CA TYR A 184 3.89 1.96 20.79
C TYR A 184 4.43 1.00 21.87
N GLU A 185 5.20 1.51 22.82
CA GLU A 185 5.73 0.73 23.96
C GLU A 185 4.58 0.07 24.74
N ARG A 186 3.52 0.82 25.04
CA ARG A 186 2.33 0.27 25.72
C ARG A 186 1.63 -0.80 24.89
N THR A 187 1.47 -0.60 23.59
CA THR A 187 0.85 -1.59 22.70
C THR A 187 1.68 -2.86 22.63
N LYS A 188 3.01 -2.72 22.60
CA LYS A 188 3.93 -3.85 22.60
C LYS A 188 3.86 -4.64 23.91
N GLU A 189 3.84 -3.96 25.07
CA GLU A 189 3.68 -4.59 26.38
C GLU A 189 2.37 -5.38 26.48
N ILE A 190 1.24 -4.79 26.00
CA ILE A 190 -0.05 -5.48 25.96
C ILE A 190 0.02 -6.69 25.02
N GLY A 191 0.60 -6.53 23.83
CA GLY A 191 0.77 -7.63 22.88
C GLY A 191 1.63 -8.78 23.42
N GLU A 192 2.69 -8.47 24.16
CA GLU A 192 3.53 -9.47 24.82
C GLU A 192 2.79 -10.20 25.96
N GLN A 193 1.88 -9.51 26.68
CA GLN A 193 1.11 -10.08 27.77
C GLN A 193 -0.13 -10.87 27.30
N GLU A 194 -0.85 -10.36 26.31
CA GLU A 194 -2.14 -10.91 25.87
C GLU A 194 -2.06 -11.66 24.54
N GLY A 195 -1.01 -11.41 23.76
CA GLY A 195 -0.84 -11.91 22.38
C GLY A 195 -0.05 -13.21 22.25
N SER A 196 0.32 -13.88 23.35
CA SER A 196 0.94 -15.19 23.22
C SER A 196 -0.08 -16.17 22.62
N VAL A 197 0.38 -17.04 21.73
CA VAL A 197 -0.44 -18.09 21.13
C VAL A 197 -1.19 -18.90 22.22
N GLU A 198 -0.52 -19.11 23.36
CA GLU A 198 -1.09 -19.80 24.51
C GLU A 198 -2.23 -19.01 25.19
N ALA A 199 -2.09 -17.69 25.32
CA ALA A 199 -3.14 -16.84 25.88
C ALA A 199 -4.37 -16.80 24.95
N LEU A 200 -4.14 -16.68 23.65
CA LEU A 200 -5.21 -16.73 22.65
C LEU A 200 -5.90 -18.09 22.60
N ARG A 201 -5.14 -19.19 22.63
CA ARG A 201 -5.70 -20.54 22.70
C ARG A 201 -6.58 -20.73 23.93
N LYS A 202 -6.12 -20.23 25.08
CA LYS A 202 -6.90 -20.28 26.33
C LYS A 202 -8.17 -19.44 26.25
N GLN A 203 -8.07 -18.23 25.68
CA GLN A 203 -9.20 -17.32 25.53
C GLN A 203 -10.28 -17.87 24.61
N TYR A 204 -9.90 -18.55 23.53
CA TYR A 204 -10.83 -19.10 22.54
C TYR A 204 -11.12 -20.61 22.75
N GLY A 205 -10.66 -21.20 23.85
CA GLY A 205 -10.93 -22.61 24.17
C GLY A 205 -10.26 -23.63 23.25
N LEU A 206 -9.18 -23.20 22.56
CA LEU A 206 -8.42 -24.02 21.59
C LEU A 206 -7.29 -24.83 22.28
N THR A 207 -7.49 -25.20 23.52
CA THR A 207 -6.54 -26.04 24.27
C THR A 207 -6.51 -27.44 23.70
N GLY A 208 -5.36 -27.86 23.15
CA GLY A 208 -5.18 -29.21 22.57
C GLY A 208 -5.05 -29.23 21.04
N VAL A 209 -5.11 -28.07 20.38
CA VAL A 209 -4.82 -27.95 18.95
C VAL A 209 -3.30 -27.83 18.76
N SER A 210 -2.72 -28.66 17.89
CA SER A 210 -1.28 -28.60 17.57
C SER A 210 -0.97 -27.42 16.64
N ASP A 211 0.30 -27.02 16.55
CA ASP A 211 0.73 -25.92 15.65
C ASP A 211 0.61 -26.30 14.16
N GLU A 212 0.26 -27.53 13.85
CA GLU A 212 0.13 -28.07 12.49
C GLU A 212 -1.34 -28.17 12.01
N GLU A 213 -2.33 -27.89 12.86
CA GLU A 213 -3.75 -27.80 12.53
C GLU A 213 -4.23 -26.33 12.42
#